data_01757c283e3cd9de9d4c33e970cb5306
#
_entry.id   01757c283e3cd9de9d4c33e970cb5306
#
_cell.length_a   1.000
_cell.length_b   1.000
_cell.length_c   1.000
_cell.angle_alpha   90.00
_cell.angle_beta   90.00
_cell.angle_gamma   90.00
#
_symmetry.space_group_name_H-M   'P 1'
#
loop_
_entity.id
_entity.type
_entity.pdbx_description
1 polymer ?
#
loop_
_entity_poly.entity_id
_entity_poly.type
_entity_poly.pdbx_seq_one_letter_code
_entity_poly.pdbx_strand_id
1 'polypeptide(L)'
;GGHAAQPHKTIDPIFIGSQLVGSLQAIAARNADPVQSVVISVTRFDAGTTHNIIPDNAIIMGTVRTLNEDTRDLAENRIRQIVEGLASAHGAGWSIDYERKCPVTSNHDSETDHAIGVASSIVGAANVDANVEPTMAGEDFAFMLKRRPGAFIFIGNGDTAALHNPNYDFDDEALA
;
A
#
# COMPACT_ATOMS: atom_id res chain seq x y z
N GLY A 1 -23.21 -19.49 5.98
CA GLY A 1 -23.97 -19.53 4.72
C GLY A 1 -25.35 -20.11 4.85
N GLY A 2 -26.13 -20.01 3.78
CA GLY A 2 -27.47 -20.58 3.73
C GLY A 2 -28.36 -20.03 2.61
N HIS A 3 -29.66 -20.32 2.69
CA HIS A 3 -30.61 -19.93 1.65
C HIS A 3 -30.86 -18.41 1.67
N ALA A 4 -30.69 -17.73 0.54
CA ALA A 4 -30.82 -16.28 0.43
C ALA A 4 -32.18 -15.72 0.88
N ALA A 5 -33.26 -16.51 0.77
CA ALA A 5 -34.58 -16.13 1.26
C ALA A 5 -34.73 -16.25 2.81
N GLN A 6 -33.73 -16.76 3.52
CA GLN A 6 -33.74 -16.93 4.98
C GLN A 6 -32.51 -16.28 5.64
N PRO A 7 -32.24 -14.98 5.40
CA PRO A 7 -31.04 -14.33 5.90
C PRO A 7 -30.95 -14.27 7.42
N HIS A 8 -32.11 -14.29 8.11
CA HIS A 8 -32.20 -14.33 9.57
C HIS A 8 -31.65 -15.62 10.22
N LYS A 9 -31.37 -16.66 9.42
CA LYS A 9 -30.76 -17.93 9.87
C LYS A 9 -29.29 -18.04 9.53
N THR A 10 -28.70 -16.98 8.99
CA THR A 10 -27.33 -16.99 8.49
C THR A 10 -26.54 -15.79 9.01
N ILE A 11 -25.23 -15.90 8.96
CA ILE A 11 -24.31 -14.77 9.02
C ILE A 11 -23.87 -14.54 7.58
N ASP A 12 -24.03 -13.31 7.07
CA ASP A 12 -23.77 -12.96 5.68
C ASP A 12 -22.39 -12.30 5.52
N PRO A 13 -21.38 -13.02 5.02
CA PRO A 13 -20.03 -12.46 4.87
C PRO A 13 -19.93 -11.42 3.75
N ILE A 14 -20.84 -11.41 2.77
CA ILE A 14 -20.87 -10.35 1.74
C ILE A 14 -21.30 -9.04 2.36
N PHE A 15 -22.35 -9.06 3.18
CA PHE A 15 -22.82 -7.88 3.90
C PHE A 15 -21.72 -7.31 4.82
N ILE A 16 -21.10 -8.17 5.64
CA ILE A 16 -20.03 -7.77 6.57
C ILE A 16 -18.82 -7.25 5.80
N GLY A 17 -18.39 -7.96 4.75
CA GLY A 17 -17.26 -7.57 3.92
C GLY A 17 -17.47 -6.25 3.21
N SER A 18 -18.70 -5.95 2.76
CA SER A 18 -19.02 -4.66 2.14
C SER A 18 -18.87 -3.50 3.13
N GLN A 19 -19.28 -3.68 4.38
CA GLN A 19 -19.06 -2.69 5.44
C GLN A 19 -17.57 -2.54 5.78
N LEU A 20 -16.83 -3.65 5.78
CA LEU A 20 -15.39 -3.65 6.04
C LEU A 20 -14.66 -2.80 4.99
N VAL A 21 -14.95 -2.95 3.70
CA VAL A 21 -14.33 -2.15 2.63
C VAL A 21 -14.49 -0.65 2.89
N GLY A 22 -15.69 -0.22 3.26
CA GLY A 22 -15.96 1.19 3.59
C GLY A 22 -15.27 1.62 4.89
N SER A 23 -15.29 0.78 5.92
CA SER A 23 -14.73 1.09 7.24
C SER A 23 -13.22 1.24 7.21
N LEU A 24 -12.52 0.48 6.36
CA LEU A 24 -11.07 0.59 6.19
C LEU A 24 -10.64 1.97 5.68
N GLN A 25 -11.49 2.65 4.90
CA GLN A 25 -11.20 4.01 4.40
C GLN A 25 -11.17 5.05 5.54
N ALA A 26 -11.82 4.78 6.68
CA ALA A 26 -11.77 5.65 7.84
C ALA A 26 -10.35 5.74 8.46
N ILE A 27 -9.48 4.79 8.21
CA ILE A 27 -8.10 4.82 8.74
C ILE A 27 -7.36 6.03 8.17
N ALA A 28 -7.35 6.20 6.85
CA ALA A 28 -6.76 7.36 6.21
C ALA A 28 -7.49 8.66 6.55
N ALA A 29 -8.84 8.61 6.57
CA ALA A 29 -9.65 9.81 6.70
C ALA A 29 -9.86 10.29 8.15
N ARG A 30 -9.66 9.43 9.18
CA ARG A 30 -10.04 9.72 10.57
C ARG A 30 -9.06 9.26 11.63
N ASN A 31 -8.07 8.44 11.31
CA ASN A 31 -7.12 7.92 12.28
C ASN A 31 -5.69 8.36 12.01
N ALA A 32 -5.29 8.48 10.75
CA ALA A 32 -3.98 9.02 10.40
C ALA A 32 -3.96 10.54 10.60
N ASP A 33 -2.80 11.06 11.01
CA ASP A 33 -2.56 12.51 11.03
C ASP A 33 -2.69 13.04 9.58
N PRO A 34 -3.43 14.14 9.35
CA PRO A 34 -3.64 14.71 8.01
C PRO A 34 -2.36 15.03 7.22
N VAL A 35 -1.24 15.27 7.92
CA VAL A 35 0.07 15.51 7.29
C VAL A 35 0.86 14.22 7.05
N GLN A 36 0.33 13.07 7.45
CA GLN A 36 0.96 11.77 7.24
C GLN A 36 0.24 11.02 6.13
N SER A 37 1.02 10.57 5.13
CA SER A 37 0.45 9.84 4.01
C SER A 37 0.21 8.37 4.37
N VAL A 38 -1.02 7.91 4.13
CA VAL A 38 -1.40 6.51 4.21
C VAL A 38 -2.36 6.16 3.08
N VAL A 39 -2.10 5.08 2.39
CA VAL A 39 -2.98 4.52 1.36
C VAL A 39 -3.41 3.13 1.79
N ILE A 40 -4.71 2.89 1.79
CA ILE A 40 -5.32 1.57 2.04
C ILE A 40 -6.25 1.29 0.86
N SER A 41 -5.87 0.31 0.06
CA SER A 41 -6.63 -0.09 -1.12
C SER A 41 -7.08 -1.53 -0.99
N VAL A 42 -8.39 -1.75 -1.01
CA VAL A 42 -8.95 -3.08 -1.24
C VAL A 42 -8.96 -3.33 -2.74
N THR A 43 -8.29 -4.40 -3.17
CA THR A 43 -8.06 -4.69 -4.58
C THR A 43 -8.76 -5.97 -5.04
N ARG A 44 -9.27 -6.77 -4.10
CA ARG A 44 -9.99 -8.01 -4.40
C ARG A 44 -11.02 -8.29 -3.31
N PHE A 45 -12.21 -8.71 -3.73
CA PHE A 45 -13.29 -9.17 -2.88
C PHE A 45 -13.96 -10.37 -3.56
N ASP A 46 -13.73 -11.56 -3.01
CA ASP A 46 -14.30 -12.80 -3.51
C ASP A 46 -15.32 -13.34 -2.52
N ALA A 47 -16.54 -13.59 -2.99
CA ALA A 47 -17.58 -14.20 -2.19
C ALA A 47 -18.70 -14.79 -3.05
N GLY A 48 -19.17 -15.96 -2.69
CA GLY A 48 -20.31 -16.60 -3.32
C GLY A 48 -20.06 -17.14 -4.72
N THR A 49 -20.95 -18.01 -5.17
CA THR A 49 -20.88 -18.65 -6.51
C THR A 49 -22.23 -18.65 -7.23
N THR A 50 -23.31 -18.31 -6.54
CA THR A 50 -24.66 -18.34 -7.11
C THR A 50 -25.55 -17.29 -6.44
N HIS A 51 -26.61 -16.87 -7.14
CA HIS A 51 -27.47 -15.75 -6.73
C HIS A 51 -28.45 -16.07 -5.59
N ASN A 52 -28.68 -17.32 -5.25
CA ASN A 52 -29.69 -17.76 -4.27
C ASN A 52 -29.10 -18.39 -2.99
N ILE A 53 -27.78 -18.33 -2.81
CA ILE A 53 -27.07 -18.86 -1.64
C ILE A 53 -26.20 -17.77 -1.02
N ILE A 54 -26.37 -17.52 0.28
CA ILE A 54 -25.42 -16.74 1.07
C ILE A 54 -24.19 -17.62 1.32
N PRO A 55 -22.97 -17.21 0.95
CA PRO A 55 -21.78 -18.03 1.09
C PRO A 55 -21.36 -18.23 2.56
N ASP A 56 -20.46 -19.17 2.78
CA ASP A 56 -19.89 -19.42 4.12
C ASP A 56 -18.80 -18.43 4.50
N ASN A 57 -18.11 -17.89 3.50
CA ASN A 57 -17.00 -16.95 3.71
C ASN A 57 -16.90 -15.89 2.59
N ALA A 58 -16.12 -14.85 2.87
CA ALA A 58 -15.64 -13.88 1.91
C ALA A 58 -14.15 -13.68 2.11
N ILE A 59 -13.41 -13.47 1.03
CA ILE A 59 -11.97 -13.14 1.03
C ILE A 59 -11.81 -11.73 0.53
N ILE A 60 -11.17 -10.89 1.34
CA ILE A 60 -10.85 -9.50 0.98
C ILE A 60 -9.33 -9.36 1.01
N MET A 61 -8.77 -8.85 -0.07
CA MET A 61 -7.34 -8.58 -0.19
C MET A 61 -7.10 -7.12 -0.54
N GLY A 62 -5.95 -6.62 -0.11
CA GLY A 62 -5.61 -5.23 -0.34
C GLY A 62 -4.15 -4.94 -0.07
N THR A 63 -3.80 -3.66 -0.18
CA THR A 63 -2.46 -3.17 0.11
C THR A 63 -2.51 -1.96 1.02
N VAL A 64 -1.46 -1.83 1.85
CA VAL A 64 -1.22 -0.66 2.68
C VAL A 64 0.11 -0.04 2.26
N ARG A 65 0.15 1.29 2.14
CA ARG A 65 1.37 2.05 1.87
C ARG A 65 1.44 3.24 2.82
N THR A 66 2.61 3.50 3.36
CA THR A 66 2.90 4.60 4.28
C THR A 66 4.30 5.15 4.01
N LEU A 67 4.58 6.35 4.46
CA LEU A 67 5.90 6.98 4.34
C LEU A 67 6.72 6.93 5.64
N ASN A 68 6.17 6.34 6.72
CA ASN A 68 6.92 6.11 7.96
C ASN A 68 6.38 4.89 8.71
N GLU A 69 7.17 4.37 9.65
CA GLU A 69 6.84 3.16 10.39
C GLU A 69 5.71 3.39 11.40
N ASP A 70 5.61 4.56 12.03
CA ASP A 70 4.56 4.85 13.02
C ASP A 70 3.17 4.82 12.36
N THR A 71 3.05 5.42 11.18
CA THR A 71 1.81 5.37 10.39
C THR A 71 1.52 3.94 9.90
N ARG A 72 2.56 3.16 9.60
CA ARG A 72 2.43 1.74 9.24
C ARG A 72 1.88 0.92 10.40
N ASP A 73 2.42 1.11 11.59
CA ASP A 73 1.96 0.45 12.82
C ASP A 73 0.51 0.83 13.14
N LEU A 74 0.20 2.13 13.03
CA LEU A 74 -1.17 2.63 13.18
C LEU A 74 -2.13 1.93 12.21
N ALA A 75 -1.79 1.88 10.93
CA ALA A 75 -2.63 1.29 9.90
C ALA A 75 -2.91 -0.20 10.19
N GLU A 76 -1.88 -1.00 10.48
CA GLU A 76 -2.05 -2.41 10.81
C GLU A 76 -2.93 -2.61 12.03
N ASN A 77 -2.66 -1.88 13.12
CA ASN A 77 -3.44 -1.99 14.35
C ASN A 77 -4.91 -1.62 14.12
N ARG A 78 -5.18 -0.57 13.35
CA ARG A 78 -6.55 -0.15 13.05
C ARG A 78 -7.29 -1.14 12.15
N ILE A 79 -6.61 -1.72 11.16
CA ILE A 79 -7.19 -2.79 10.32
C ILE A 79 -7.65 -3.95 11.21
N ARG A 80 -6.80 -4.44 12.11
CA ARG A 80 -7.15 -5.54 13.02
C ARG A 80 -8.35 -5.20 13.90
N GLN A 81 -8.36 -4.02 14.50
CA GLN A 81 -9.46 -3.55 15.35
C GLN A 81 -10.79 -3.42 14.58
N ILE A 82 -10.76 -2.89 13.36
CA ILE A 82 -11.96 -2.74 12.53
C ILE A 82 -12.52 -4.11 12.12
N VAL A 83 -11.65 -5.03 11.69
CA VAL A 83 -12.06 -6.40 11.34
C VAL A 83 -12.68 -7.12 12.53
N GLU A 84 -12.01 -7.10 13.67
CA GLU A 84 -12.49 -7.71 14.91
C GLU A 84 -13.83 -7.11 15.36
N GLY A 85 -13.92 -5.77 15.36
CA GLY A 85 -15.12 -5.06 15.76
C GLY A 85 -16.33 -5.37 14.88
N LEU A 86 -16.17 -5.38 13.56
CA LEU A 86 -17.23 -5.71 12.62
C LEU A 86 -17.62 -7.19 12.72
N ALA A 87 -16.64 -8.09 12.76
CA ALA A 87 -16.92 -9.51 12.88
C ALA A 87 -17.68 -9.81 14.18
N SER A 88 -17.23 -9.25 15.29
CA SER A 88 -17.90 -9.39 16.60
C SER A 88 -19.33 -8.85 16.59
N ALA A 89 -19.56 -7.67 16.01
CA ALA A 89 -20.89 -7.06 15.92
C ALA A 89 -21.90 -7.94 15.18
N HIS A 90 -21.44 -8.76 14.23
CA HIS A 90 -22.28 -9.64 13.42
C HIS A 90 -22.17 -11.13 13.80
N GLY A 91 -21.41 -11.48 14.84
CA GLY A 91 -21.19 -12.86 15.25
C GLY A 91 -20.41 -13.71 14.25
N ALA A 92 -19.58 -13.09 13.41
CA ALA A 92 -18.78 -13.76 12.39
C ALA A 92 -17.41 -14.18 12.93
N GLY A 93 -16.89 -15.31 12.43
CA GLY A 93 -15.47 -15.64 12.57
C GLY A 93 -14.63 -14.83 11.60
N TRP A 94 -13.37 -14.59 11.94
CA TRP A 94 -12.43 -13.86 11.10
C TRP A 94 -11.00 -14.35 11.27
N SER A 95 -10.19 -14.07 10.27
CA SER A 95 -8.73 -14.21 10.30
C SER A 95 -8.08 -13.11 9.47
N ILE A 96 -6.88 -12.70 9.81
CA ILE A 96 -6.08 -11.76 9.06
C ILE A 96 -4.69 -12.36 8.85
N ASP A 97 -4.28 -12.40 7.59
CA ASP A 97 -2.90 -12.57 7.19
C ASP A 97 -2.36 -11.19 6.75
N TYR A 98 -1.48 -10.60 7.56
CA TYR A 98 -0.90 -9.29 7.31
C TYR A 98 0.61 -9.42 7.14
N GLU A 99 1.05 -9.34 5.90
CA GLU A 99 2.46 -9.42 5.56
C GLU A 99 3.07 -8.02 5.42
N ARG A 100 4.06 -7.73 6.26
CA ARG A 100 4.90 -6.53 6.12
C ARG A 100 6.02 -6.82 5.12
N LYS A 101 5.81 -6.40 3.87
CA LYS A 101 6.83 -6.52 2.81
C LYS A 101 7.92 -5.46 2.99
N CYS A 102 8.28 -4.74 1.92
CA CYS A 102 9.34 -3.74 1.98
C CYS A 102 9.06 -2.66 3.03
N PRO A 103 10.06 -2.27 3.83
CA PRO A 103 9.98 -1.08 4.66
C PRO A 103 9.92 0.19 3.80
N VAL A 104 9.76 1.33 4.46
CA VAL A 104 9.84 2.63 3.76
C VAL A 104 11.27 2.84 3.26
N THR A 105 11.40 3.21 1.99
CA THR A 105 12.68 3.64 1.40
C THR A 105 12.94 5.07 1.82
N SER A 106 13.87 5.28 2.74
CA SER A 106 14.26 6.59 3.24
C SER A 106 15.75 6.75 3.09
N ASN A 107 16.15 7.74 2.34
CA ASN A 107 17.54 8.09 2.13
C ASN A 107 18.17 8.70 3.40
N HIS A 108 19.48 8.60 3.52
CA HIS A 108 20.26 9.29 4.54
C HIS A 108 20.75 10.63 4.00
N ASP A 109 20.69 11.68 4.81
CA ASP A 109 20.96 13.05 4.36
C ASP A 109 22.35 13.23 3.75
N SER A 110 23.40 12.75 4.42
CA SER A 110 24.79 12.85 3.96
C SER A 110 25.03 12.18 2.61
N GLU A 111 24.46 11.00 2.41
CA GLU A 111 24.60 10.22 1.19
C GLU A 111 23.76 10.83 0.06
N THR A 112 22.62 11.44 0.41
CA THR A 112 21.79 12.19 -0.54
C THR A 112 22.51 13.43 -1.03
N ASP A 113 23.11 14.21 -0.14
CA ASP A 113 23.90 15.39 -0.50
C ASP A 113 25.08 15.02 -1.41
N HIS A 114 25.76 13.92 -1.10
CA HIS A 114 26.84 13.40 -1.94
C HIS A 114 26.34 13.01 -3.33
N ALA A 115 25.22 12.27 -3.40
CA ALA A 115 24.62 11.85 -4.67
C ALA A 115 24.19 13.05 -5.54
N ILE A 116 23.58 14.07 -4.92
CA ILE A 116 23.21 15.33 -5.59
C ILE A 116 24.46 16.01 -6.16
N GLY A 117 25.55 16.11 -5.38
CA GLY A 117 26.79 16.71 -5.83
C GLY A 117 27.41 15.99 -7.03
N VAL A 118 27.45 14.65 -6.99
CA VAL A 118 27.97 13.83 -8.09
C VAL A 118 27.07 13.96 -9.32
N ALA A 119 25.75 13.78 -9.19
CA ALA A 119 24.81 13.91 -10.30
C ALA A 119 24.91 15.29 -10.95
N SER A 120 24.98 16.36 -10.14
CA SER A 120 25.11 17.74 -10.64
C SER A 120 26.41 17.97 -11.42
N SER A 121 27.47 17.27 -11.06
CA SER A 121 28.76 17.38 -11.79
C SER A 121 28.73 16.67 -13.15
N ILE A 122 27.85 15.70 -13.33
CA ILE A 122 27.72 14.92 -14.58
C ILE A 122 26.72 15.58 -15.52
N VAL A 123 25.51 15.85 -15.04
CA VAL A 123 24.39 16.32 -15.88
C VAL A 123 24.11 17.83 -15.74
N GLY A 124 24.79 18.50 -14.83
CA GLY A 124 24.53 19.91 -14.47
C GLY A 124 23.45 20.08 -13.43
N ALA A 125 23.61 21.02 -12.50
CA ALA A 125 22.70 21.23 -11.37
C ALA A 125 21.24 21.54 -11.77
N ALA A 126 21.03 22.14 -12.95
CA ALA A 126 19.68 22.43 -13.46
C ALA A 126 18.88 21.18 -13.86
N ASN A 127 19.55 20.06 -14.03
CA ASN A 127 18.97 18.78 -14.41
C ASN A 127 18.84 17.81 -13.23
N VAL A 128 19.11 18.27 -12.01
CA VAL A 128 18.99 17.48 -10.78
C VAL A 128 17.87 18.04 -9.91
N ASP A 129 16.84 17.26 -9.70
CA ASP A 129 15.78 17.58 -8.72
C ASP A 129 16.13 16.96 -7.36
N ALA A 130 16.53 17.81 -6.41
CA ALA A 130 16.89 17.41 -5.06
C ALA A 130 15.67 17.25 -4.12
N ASN A 131 14.46 17.64 -4.57
CA ASN A 131 13.25 17.66 -3.77
C ASN A 131 12.11 16.86 -4.42
N VAL A 132 12.44 15.70 -4.99
CA VAL A 132 11.46 14.83 -5.63
C VAL A 132 10.32 14.47 -4.65
N GLU A 133 9.09 14.60 -5.10
CA GLU A 133 7.91 14.20 -4.32
C GLU A 133 7.98 12.71 -3.92
N PRO A 134 7.71 12.38 -2.66
CA PRO A 134 7.72 11.00 -2.20
C PRO A 134 6.73 10.13 -2.97
N THR A 135 7.14 8.92 -3.33
CA THR A 135 6.26 7.93 -3.97
C THR A 135 5.81 6.86 -2.98
N MET A 136 4.64 6.28 -3.22
CA MET A 136 4.11 5.16 -2.44
C MET A 136 4.52 3.79 -3.01
N ALA A 137 5.53 3.76 -3.89
CA ALA A 137 6.10 2.54 -4.43
C ALA A 137 6.85 1.74 -3.34
N GLY A 138 6.87 0.43 -3.48
CA GLY A 138 7.70 -0.44 -2.64
C GLY A 138 9.03 -0.71 -3.35
N GLU A 139 10.13 -0.60 -2.61
CA GLU A 139 11.49 -0.80 -3.12
C GLU A 139 12.30 -1.65 -2.14
N ASP A 140 12.94 -2.71 -2.63
CA ASP A 140 13.69 -3.63 -1.77
C ASP A 140 15.04 -3.04 -1.31
N PHE A 141 15.56 -2.04 -2.00
CA PHE A 141 16.72 -1.27 -1.54
C PHE A 141 16.52 -0.67 -0.14
N ALA A 142 15.30 -0.50 0.30
CA ALA A 142 14.94 -0.09 1.65
C ALA A 142 15.56 -0.99 2.73
N PHE A 143 15.73 -2.30 2.47
CA PHE A 143 16.42 -3.22 3.40
C PHE A 143 17.90 -2.92 3.52
N MET A 144 18.55 -2.47 2.44
CA MET A 144 19.94 -2.04 2.45
C MET A 144 20.10 -0.75 3.25
N LEU A 145 19.22 0.22 3.03
CA LEU A 145 19.20 1.51 3.76
C LEU A 145 19.02 1.33 5.28
N LYS A 146 18.26 0.33 5.71
CA LYS A 146 18.17 -0.02 7.14
C LYS A 146 19.46 -0.62 7.73
N ARG A 147 20.39 -1.07 6.90
CA ARG A 147 21.63 -1.72 7.31
C ARG A 147 22.86 -0.85 7.14
N ARG A 148 22.85 0.05 6.19
CA ARG A 148 23.96 0.93 5.82
C ARG A 148 23.43 2.28 5.39
N PRO A 149 24.12 3.38 5.70
CA PRO A 149 23.86 4.67 5.09
C PRO A 149 23.95 4.58 3.58
N GLY A 150 23.06 5.26 2.89
CA GLY A 150 22.95 5.23 1.43
C GLY A 150 21.84 6.16 0.91
N ALA A 151 21.80 6.31 -0.38
CA ALA A 151 20.76 7.05 -1.09
C ALA A 151 20.28 6.24 -2.30
N PHE A 152 18.99 6.20 -2.49
CA PHE A 152 18.29 5.70 -3.67
C PHE A 152 17.95 6.91 -4.54
N ILE A 153 18.28 6.88 -5.81
CA ILE A 153 18.03 7.96 -6.75
C ILE A 153 17.23 7.44 -7.95
N PHE A 154 16.49 8.33 -8.58
CA PHE A 154 15.82 8.06 -9.85
C PHE A 154 16.61 8.67 -10.99
N ILE A 155 16.66 7.98 -12.13
CA ILE A 155 17.18 8.49 -13.39
C ILE A 155 15.99 8.64 -14.32
N GLY A 156 15.89 9.82 -14.97
CA GLY A 156 14.84 10.07 -15.95
C GLY A 156 15.02 9.16 -17.18
N ASN A 157 13.92 8.64 -17.67
CA ASN A 157 13.86 7.72 -18.82
C ASN A 157 13.27 8.39 -20.08
N GLY A 158 13.28 9.72 -20.14
CA GLY A 158 12.73 10.46 -21.27
C GLY A 158 11.18 10.37 -21.36
N ASP A 159 10.65 10.68 -22.54
CA ASP A 159 9.21 10.64 -22.82
C ASP A 159 8.79 9.23 -23.25
N THR A 160 8.59 8.36 -22.29
CA THR A 160 8.19 6.96 -22.48
C THR A 160 6.96 6.60 -21.63
N ALA A 161 6.37 5.43 -21.89
CA ALA A 161 5.27 4.92 -21.07
C ALA A 161 5.73 4.69 -19.60
N ALA A 162 4.81 4.86 -18.64
CA ALA A 162 5.11 4.67 -17.23
C ALA A 162 5.51 3.21 -16.90
N LEU A 163 6.19 3.03 -15.76
CA LEU A 163 6.52 1.71 -15.22
C LEU A 163 5.27 0.80 -15.15
N HIS A 164 5.45 -0.49 -15.43
CA HIS A 164 4.40 -1.50 -15.53
C HIS A 164 3.44 -1.35 -16.72
N ASN A 165 3.65 -0.38 -17.61
CA ASN A 165 2.93 -0.32 -18.87
C ASN A 165 3.56 -1.32 -19.86
N PRO A 166 2.78 -2.08 -20.65
CA PRO A 166 3.33 -3.03 -21.63
C PRO A 166 4.13 -2.35 -22.75
N ASN A 167 3.99 -1.04 -22.93
CA ASN A 167 4.76 -0.25 -23.89
C ASN A 167 5.92 0.51 -23.23
N TYR A 168 6.26 0.20 -21.97
CA TYR A 168 7.44 0.78 -21.33
C TYR A 168 8.70 0.32 -22.05
N ASP A 169 9.55 1.26 -22.38
CA ASP A 169 10.86 1.02 -22.98
C ASP A 169 11.92 1.80 -22.19
N PHE A 170 13.00 1.12 -21.83
CA PHE A 170 14.12 1.74 -21.12
C PHE A 170 15.03 2.46 -22.12
N ASP A 171 15.42 3.67 -21.80
CA ASP A 171 16.37 4.43 -22.61
C ASP A 171 17.81 4.01 -22.27
N ASP A 172 18.43 3.21 -23.15
CA ASP A 172 19.81 2.74 -22.97
C ASP A 172 20.84 3.89 -22.92
N GLU A 173 20.54 5.04 -23.51
CA GLU A 173 21.39 6.24 -23.46
C GLU A 173 21.45 6.84 -22.03
N ALA A 174 20.48 6.53 -21.17
CA ALA A 174 20.51 6.93 -19.77
C ALA A 174 21.61 6.23 -18.94
N LEU A 175 22.27 5.21 -19.48
CA LEU A 175 23.37 4.47 -18.84
C LEU A 175 24.76 5.02 -19.22
N ALA A 176 24.88 5.99 -20.14
CA ALA A 176 26.14 6.48 -20.71
C ALA A 176 26.84 7.56 -19.86
#